data_7a8fde15da6a3fa2faabca43e5da0a78
#
_entry.id   7a8fde15da6a3fa2faabca43e5da0a78
#
_cell.length_a   1.000
_cell.length_b   1.000
_cell.length_c   1.000
_cell.angle_alpha   90.00
_cell.angle_beta   90.00
_cell.angle_gamma   90.00
#
_symmetry.space_group_name_H-M   'P 1'
#
loop_
_entity.id
_entity.type
_entity.pdbx_description
1 polymer ?
#
loop_
_entity_poly.entity_id
_entity_poly.type
_entity_poly.pdbx_seq_one_letter_code
_entity_poly.pdbx_strand_id
1 'polypeptide(L)'
;LKHVGMHCGCEYTAYPIYCDAVAPYSRYTHSLGTAAIVCFPGVMYRGGAEKKIRKYLIDNNFIDCVIQLPDNLFFGTTIATCILVLKKSKSENATLFIDASKECVKITNSNKLTQENIQHILTTYQERTDKDHVAKLVPNDQIAEQDYNLSVSTYVEQEDTREVIDIVKLNAEIEEIVAREQVLREEIEKVIREMGK
;
A
#
# COMPACT_ATOMS: atom_id res chain seq x y z
N LEU A 1 -0.48 9.61 -35.07
CA LEU A 1 -1.24 9.09 -33.93
C LEU A 1 -2.44 9.98 -33.70
N LYS A 2 -3.60 9.61 -34.22
CA LYS A 2 -4.86 10.35 -34.05
C LYS A 2 -5.45 9.99 -32.67
N HIS A 3 -5.61 10.98 -31.79
CA HIS A 3 -6.45 10.88 -30.61
C HIS A 3 -7.90 10.61 -31.02
N VAL A 4 -8.39 9.42 -30.76
CA VAL A 4 -9.83 9.13 -30.76
C VAL A 4 -10.30 9.39 -29.33
N GLY A 5 -10.80 10.60 -29.07
CA GLY A 5 -11.49 10.92 -27.83
C GLY A 5 -12.81 10.17 -27.77
N MET A 6 -12.94 9.23 -26.85
CA MET A 6 -14.21 8.62 -26.49
C MET A 6 -14.79 9.37 -25.29
N HIS A 7 -15.91 10.04 -25.49
CA HIS A 7 -16.75 10.55 -24.44
C HIS A 7 -17.39 9.37 -23.68
N CYS A 8 -16.82 9.00 -22.55
CA CYS A 8 -17.57 8.37 -21.49
C CYS A 8 -18.30 9.54 -20.79
N GLY A 9 -19.61 9.44 -20.61
CA GLY A 9 -20.46 10.50 -20.04
C GLY A 9 -20.21 10.84 -18.57
N CYS A 10 -18.96 10.87 -18.15
CA CYS A 10 -18.49 11.28 -16.83
C CYS A 10 -17.96 12.72 -16.96
N GLU A 11 -18.77 13.70 -16.58
CA GLU A 11 -18.35 15.09 -16.38
C GLU A 11 -17.42 15.25 -15.19
N TYR A 12 -16.22 14.64 -15.20
CA TYR A 12 -15.23 14.87 -14.15
C TYR A 12 -13.81 14.96 -14.72
N THR A 13 -13.32 16.18 -14.73
CA THR A 13 -12.03 16.65 -15.27
C THR A 13 -10.79 16.30 -14.43
N ALA A 14 -10.87 15.45 -13.41
CA ALA A 14 -9.78 15.30 -12.46
C ALA A 14 -8.94 13.99 -12.56
N TYR A 15 -9.42 12.92 -13.20
CA TYR A 15 -8.67 11.66 -13.28
C TYR A 15 -8.89 10.89 -14.59
N PRO A 16 -8.41 11.40 -15.75
CA PRO A 16 -8.60 10.74 -17.03
C PRO A 16 -7.88 9.38 -17.10
N ILE A 17 -6.74 9.23 -16.43
CA ILE A 17 -5.87 8.06 -16.57
C ILE A 17 -6.55 6.75 -16.09
N TYR A 18 -7.31 6.79 -15.01
CA TYR A 18 -7.94 5.59 -14.47
C TYR A 18 -9.17 5.15 -15.30
N CYS A 19 -9.99 6.10 -15.71
CA CYS A 19 -11.11 5.81 -16.64
C CYS A 19 -10.61 5.34 -17.99
N ASP A 20 -9.53 5.95 -18.51
CA ASP A 20 -8.95 5.60 -19.81
C ASP A 20 -8.25 4.23 -19.80
N ALA A 21 -7.71 3.80 -18.65
CA ALA A 21 -7.09 2.49 -18.52
C ALA A 21 -8.11 1.36 -18.33
N VAL A 22 -9.17 1.59 -17.54
CA VAL A 22 -10.15 0.56 -17.17
C VAL A 22 -11.29 0.43 -18.19
N ALA A 23 -11.77 1.54 -18.74
CA ALA A 23 -12.85 1.52 -19.74
C ALA A 23 -12.48 0.78 -21.04
N PRO A 24 -11.29 0.96 -21.63
CA PRO A 24 -10.83 0.15 -22.76
C PRO A 24 -10.73 -1.34 -22.43
N TYR A 25 -10.28 -1.69 -21.21
CA TYR A 25 -10.18 -3.08 -20.79
C TYR A 25 -11.51 -3.82 -20.94
N SER A 26 -12.62 -3.21 -20.57
CA SER A 26 -13.92 -3.86 -20.65
C SER A 26 -14.40 -4.09 -22.08
N ARG A 27 -13.96 -3.28 -23.05
CA ARG A 27 -14.43 -3.33 -24.46
C ARG A 27 -13.48 -4.05 -25.42
N TYR A 28 -12.17 -3.97 -25.20
CA TYR A 28 -11.18 -4.39 -26.17
C TYR A 28 -10.35 -5.62 -25.80
N THR A 29 -10.40 -6.06 -24.52
CA THR A 29 -9.72 -7.29 -24.16
C THR A 29 -10.53 -8.50 -24.58
N HIS A 30 -9.84 -9.46 -25.19
CA HIS A 30 -10.39 -10.78 -25.49
C HIS A 30 -11.03 -11.39 -24.21
N SER A 31 -11.98 -12.30 -24.35
CA SER A 31 -12.66 -12.98 -23.23
C SER A 31 -11.69 -13.62 -22.20
N LEU A 32 -10.44 -13.90 -22.60
CA LEU A 32 -9.37 -14.46 -21.78
C LEU A 32 -8.32 -13.41 -21.35
N GLY A 33 -8.56 -12.12 -21.62
CA GLY A 33 -7.57 -11.07 -21.38
C GLY A 33 -7.28 -10.82 -19.89
N THR A 34 -6.00 -10.58 -19.59
CA THR A 34 -5.51 -10.11 -18.29
C THR A 34 -4.84 -8.75 -18.47
N ALA A 35 -5.05 -7.83 -17.54
CA ALA A 35 -4.37 -6.53 -17.51
C ALA A 35 -3.81 -6.28 -16.10
N ALA A 36 -2.62 -5.67 -16.03
CA ALA A 36 -2.04 -5.19 -14.80
C ALA A 36 -1.83 -3.68 -14.90
N ILE A 37 -2.35 -2.93 -13.95
CA ILE A 37 -2.36 -1.47 -13.95
C ILE A 37 -1.70 -0.99 -12.67
N VAL A 38 -0.63 -0.18 -12.81
CA VAL A 38 -0.02 0.50 -11.67
C VAL A 38 -0.83 1.75 -11.37
N CYS A 39 -1.24 1.90 -10.11
CA CYS A 39 -2.05 3.02 -9.66
C CYS A 39 -1.66 3.50 -8.27
N PHE A 40 -2.04 4.73 -7.95
CA PHE A 40 -1.89 5.26 -6.59
C PHE A 40 -2.92 4.64 -5.64
N PRO A 41 -2.57 4.44 -4.36
CA PRO A 41 -3.44 3.77 -3.40
C PRO A 41 -4.78 4.49 -3.19
N GLY A 42 -4.84 5.80 -3.44
CA GLY A 42 -6.09 6.58 -3.32
C GLY A 42 -7.26 6.02 -4.13
N VAL A 43 -7.01 5.44 -5.31
CA VAL A 43 -8.07 4.87 -6.15
C VAL A 43 -8.69 3.62 -5.53
N MET A 44 -8.01 2.98 -4.57
CA MET A 44 -8.48 1.76 -3.91
C MET A 44 -9.55 2.03 -2.84
N TYR A 45 -9.62 3.24 -2.26
CA TYR A 45 -10.53 3.53 -1.15
C TYR A 45 -11.36 4.81 -1.29
N ARG A 46 -10.99 5.74 -2.20
CA ARG A 46 -11.74 6.99 -2.38
C ARG A 46 -13.19 6.72 -2.80
N GLY A 47 -14.09 7.61 -2.35
CA GLY A 47 -15.49 7.63 -2.75
C GLY A 47 -15.72 8.20 -4.16
N GLY A 48 -16.97 8.51 -4.49
CA GLY A 48 -17.32 9.18 -5.74
C GLY A 48 -17.21 8.29 -6.98
N ALA A 49 -16.54 8.78 -8.03
CA ALA A 49 -16.42 8.07 -9.31
C ALA A 49 -15.60 6.79 -9.19
N GLU A 50 -14.50 6.83 -8.43
CA GLU A 50 -13.63 5.66 -8.20
C GLU A 50 -14.39 4.52 -7.51
N LYS A 51 -15.24 4.82 -6.53
CA LYS A 51 -16.09 3.80 -5.90
C LYS A 51 -17.04 3.13 -6.90
N LYS A 52 -17.65 3.91 -7.81
CA LYS A 52 -18.54 3.36 -8.83
C LYS A 52 -17.79 2.40 -9.77
N ILE A 53 -16.55 2.73 -10.11
CA ILE A 53 -15.69 1.88 -10.94
C ILE A 53 -15.33 0.59 -10.18
N ARG A 54 -14.89 0.68 -8.93
CA ARG A 54 -14.58 -0.49 -8.11
C ARG A 54 -15.79 -1.40 -7.94
N LYS A 55 -16.95 -0.80 -7.66
CA LYS A 55 -18.22 -1.55 -7.58
C LYS A 55 -18.48 -2.32 -8.87
N TYR A 56 -18.41 -1.67 -10.01
CA TYR A 56 -18.60 -2.32 -11.31
C TYR A 56 -17.61 -3.47 -11.52
N LEU A 57 -16.34 -3.28 -11.18
CA LEU A 57 -15.30 -4.29 -11.36
C LEU A 57 -15.49 -5.51 -10.45
N ILE A 58 -15.89 -5.30 -9.19
CA ILE A 58 -16.16 -6.37 -8.22
C ILE A 58 -17.44 -7.10 -8.58
N ASP A 59 -18.54 -6.39 -8.85
CA ASP A 59 -19.85 -6.99 -9.21
C ASP A 59 -19.74 -7.86 -10.48
N ASN A 60 -18.85 -7.52 -11.40
CA ASN A 60 -18.57 -8.31 -12.62
C ASN A 60 -17.43 -9.32 -12.46
N ASN A 61 -16.89 -9.49 -11.25
CA ASN A 61 -15.80 -10.41 -10.95
C ASN A 61 -14.54 -10.21 -11.83
N PHE A 62 -14.17 -8.96 -12.10
CA PHE A 62 -13.02 -8.63 -12.95
C PHE A 62 -11.72 -8.42 -12.19
N ILE A 63 -11.76 -8.15 -10.89
CA ILE A 63 -10.56 -7.96 -10.09
C ILE A 63 -10.01 -9.32 -9.67
N ASP A 64 -8.81 -9.65 -10.12
CA ASP A 64 -8.11 -10.88 -9.80
C ASP A 64 -7.20 -10.73 -8.59
N CYS A 65 -6.39 -9.66 -8.56
CA CYS A 65 -5.45 -9.41 -7.48
C CYS A 65 -5.21 -7.92 -7.29
N VAL A 66 -4.92 -7.53 -6.04
CA VAL A 66 -4.40 -6.21 -5.67
C VAL A 66 -3.09 -6.40 -4.92
N ILE A 67 -1.99 -5.82 -5.43
CA ILE A 67 -0.66 -5.94 -4.87
C ILE A 67 -0.22 -4.57 -4.37
N GLN A 68 0.04 -4.43 -3.08
CA GLN A 68 0.67 -3.26 -2.49
C GLN A 68 2.17 -3.33 -2.72
N LEU A 69 2.74 -2.33 -3.36
CA LEU A 69 4.19 -2.22 -3.58
C LEU A 69 4.87 -1.39 -2.48
N PRO A 70 6.20 -1.52 -2.32
CA PRO A 70 6.98 -0.66 -1.44
C PRO A 70 6.83 0.83 -1.77
N ASP A 71 7.06 1.68 -0.79
CA ASP A 71 7.25 3.12 -0.98
C ASP A 71 8.58 3.44 -1.71
N ASN A 72 8.78 4.66 -2.10
CA ASN A 72 10.03 5.12 -2.74
C ASN A 72 10.52 4.25 -3.91
N LEU A 73 9.63 3.51 -4.58
CA LEU A 73 9.98 2.62 -5.69
C LEU A 73 10.10 3.37 -7.02
N PHE A 74 9.31 4.41 -7.23
CA PHE A 74 9.27 5.16 -8.47
C PHE A 74 9.95 6.52 -8.31
N PHE A 75 10.66 6.94 -9.37
CA PHE A 75 11.31 8.24 -9.39
C PHE A 75 10.30 9.38 -9.19
N GLY A 76 10.64 10.33 -8.32
CA GLY A 76 9.83 11.53 -8.08
C GLY A 76 8.63 11.36 -7.15
N THR A 77 8.43 10.19 -6.55
CA THR A 77 7.39 9.98 -5.53
C THR A 77 7.86 9.07 -4.40
N THR A 78 7.51 9.46 -3.18
CA THR A 78 7.72 8.66 -1.96
C THR A 78 6.51 7.80 -1.62
N ILE A 79 5.42 7.95 -2.38
CA ILE A 79 4.16 7.26 -2.09
C ILE A 79 4.25 5.82 -2.58
N ALA A 80 3.88 4.88 -1.71
CA ALA A 80 3.67 3.49 -2.10
C ALA A 80 2.61 3.39 -3.20
N THR A 81 2.81 2.53 -4.19
CA THR A 81 1.87 2.31 -5.28
C THR A 81 1.25 0.92 -5.19
N CYS A 82 0.20 0.68 -5.95
CA CYS A 82 -0.45 -0.62 -6.03
C CYS A 82 -0.49 -1.11 -7.47
N ILE A 83 -0.48 -2.43 -7.67
CA ILE A 83 -0.81 -3.05 -8.94
C ILE A 83 -2.22 -3.64 -8.83
N LEU A 84 -3.11 -3.20 -9.71
CA LEU A 84 -4.44 -3.79 -9.88
C LEU A 84 -4.40 -4.77 -11.06
N VAL A 85 -4.62 -6.04 -10.76
CA VAL A 85 -4.69 -7.10 -11.78
C VAL A 85 -6.16 -7.39 -12.10
N LEU A 86 -6.51 -7.21 -13.36
CA LEU A 86 -7.84 -7.46 -13.90
C LEU A 86 -7.82 -8.69 -14.81
N LYS A 87 -8.82 -9.56 -14.66
CA LYS A 87 -8.95 -10.79 -15.44
C LYS A 87 -10.41 -11.08 -15.73
N LYS A 88 -10.78 -11.21 -17.02
CA LYS A 88 -12.16 -11.49 -17.41
C LYS A 88 -12.56 -12.96 -17.27
N SER A 89 -11.62 -13.87 -17.43
CA SER A 89 -11.84 -15.34 -17.39
C SER A 89 -11.70 -15.94 -16.01
N LYS A 90 -12.02 -15.17 -14.97
CA LYS A 90 -11.91 -15.62 -13.59
C LYS A 90 -13.06 -16.59 -13.26
N SER A 91 -12.73 -17.75 -12.69
CA SER A 91 -13.69 -18.77 -12.27
C SER A 91 -14.12 -18.62 -10.80
N GLU A 92 -13.24 -18.08 -9.97
CA GLU A 92 -13.47 -17.91 -8.53
C GLU A 92 -14.02 -16.51 -8.25
N ASN A 93 -15.01 -16.42 -7.34
CA ASN A 93 -15.57 -15.14 -6.91
C ASN A 93 -14.84 -14.59 -5.68
N ALA A 94 -13.51 -14.54 -5.77
CA ALA A 94 -12.62 -14.01 -4.71
C ALA A 94 -11.49 -13.20 -5.30
N THR A 95 -11.03 -12.18 -4.60
CA THR A 95 -9.92 -11.30 -4.97
C THR A 95 -8.75 -11.57 -4.04
N LEU A 96 -7.54 -11.73 -4.60
CA LEU A 96 -6.32 -11.91 -3.83
C LEU A 96 -5.73 -10.54 -3.48
N PHE A 97 -5.42 -10.32 -2.20
CA PHE A 97 -4.69 -9.15 -1.72
C PHE A 97 -3.30 -9.58 -1.30
N ILE A 98 -2.27 -8.88 -1.79
CA ILE A 98 -0.86 -9.15 -1.48
C ILE A 98 -0.23 -7.88 -0.93
N ASP A 99 0.35 -7.96 0.26
CA ASP A 99 1.21 -6.93 0.82
C ASP A 99 2.68 -7.24 0.50
N ALA A 100 3.21 -6.54 -0.50
CA ALA A 100 4.62 -6.60 -0.88
C ALA A 100 5.39 -5.35 -0.40
N SER A 101 4.88 -4.60 0.57
CA SER A 101 5.50 -3.36 1.06
C SER A 101 6.92 -3.57 1.63
N LYS A 102 7.21 -4.76 2.15
CA LYS A 102 8.52 -5.15 2.68
C LYS A 102 9.44 -5.79 1.63
N GLU A 103 8.93 -6.10 0.44
CA GLU A 103 9.66 -6.78 -0.64
C GLU A 103 10.52 -5.79 -1.44
N CYS A 104 11.56 -5.25 -0.79
CA CYS A 104 12.49 -4.34 -1.46
C CYS A 104 13.87 -4.34 -0.82
N VAL A 105 14.84 -3.86 -1.58
CA VAL A 105 16.18 -3.53 -1.10
C VAL A 105 16.35 -2.01 -1.16
N LYS A 106 16.77 -1.41 -0.06
CA LYS A 106 17.03 0.02 0.03
C LYS A 106 18.35 0.37 -0.67
N ILE A 107 18.27 1.28 -1.64
CA ILE A 107 19.44 1.79 -2.35
C ILE A 107 19.50 3.30 -2.12
N THR A 108 20.40 3.76 -1.26
CA THR A 108 20.59 5.18 -0.91
C THR A 108 19.27 5.87 -0.54
N ASN A 109 18.59 6.52 -1.49
CA ASN A 109 17.36 7.29 -1.27
C ASN A 109 16.12 6.67 -1.92
N SER A 110 16.22 5.47 -2.49
CA SER A 110 15.11 4.79 -3.17
C SER A 110 15.07 3.31 -2.82
N ASN A 111 13.92 2.70 -2.98
CA ASN A 111 13.74 1.27 -2.87
C ASN A 111 13.81 0.64 -4.27
N LYS A 112 14.26 -0.59 -4.34
CA LYS A 112 14.33 -1.37 -5.58
C LYS A 112 13.81 -2.78 -5.37
N LEU A 113 13.01 -3.27 -6.30
CA LEU A 113 12.65 -4.68 -6.39
C LEU A 113 13.80 -5.45 -7.02
N THR A 114 14.29 -6.46 -6.32
CA THR A 114 15.24 -7.44 -6.87
C THR A 114 14.49 -8.52 -7.64
N GLN A 115 15.22 -9.33 -8.40
CA GLN A 115 14.61 -10.47 -9.09
C GLN A 115 13.99 -11.47 -8.11
N GLU A 116 14.58 -11.63 -6.93
CA GLU A 116 14.07 -12.48 -5.86
C GLU A 116 12.76 -11.96 -5.29
N ASN A 117 12.66 -10.66 -5.02
CA ASN A 117 11.41 -10.03 -4.56
C ASN A 117 10.29 -10.21 -5.59
N ILE A 118 10.60 -9.98 -6.88
CA ILE A 118 9.63 -10.18 -7.97
C ILE A 118 9.17 -11.64 -8.02
N GLN A 119 10.10 -12.58 -7.90
CA GLN A 119 9.78 -14.01 -7.92
C GLN A 119 8.91 -14.42 -6.72
N HIS A 120 9.18 -13.86 -5.53
CA HIS A 120 8.38 -14.11 -4.33
C HIS A 120 6.94 -13.60 -4.50
N ILE A 121 6.77 -12.37 -5.01
CA ILE A 121 5.44 -11.81 -5.33
C ILE A 121 4.71 -12.68 -6.34
N LEU A 122 5.38 -13.10 -7.42
CA LEU A 122 4.79 -13.95 -8.46
C LEU A 122 4.40 -15.33 -7.93
N THR A 123 5.22 -15.94 -7.07
CA THR A 123 4.92 -17.22 -6.43
C THR A 123 3.68 -17.10 -5.55
N THR A 124 3.60 -16.07 -4.73
CA THR A 124 2.43 -15.78 -3.88
C THR A 124 1.16 -15.56 -4.71
N TYR A 125 1.27 -14.83 -5.84
CA TYR A 125 0.17 -14.65 -6.78
C TYR A 125 -0.30 -15.97 -7.42
N GLN A 126 0.61 -16.86 -7.75
CA GLN A 126 0.31 -18.17 -8.38
C GLN A 126 -0.32 -19.16 -7.39
N GLU A 127 0.18 -19.19 -6.16
CA GLU A 127 -0.29 -20.10 -5.12
C GLU A 127 -1.72 -19.78 -4.66
N ARG A 128 -2.13 -18.50 -4.69
CA ARG A 128 -3.47 -18.01 -4.30
C ARG A 128 -3.94 -18.54 -2.93
N THR A 129 -3.03 -18.61 -1.99
CA THR A 129 -3.31 -19.10 -0.62
C THR A 129 -3.17 -17.97 0.38
N ASP A 130 -3.91 -18.07 1.48
CA ASP A 130 -3.74 -17.16 2.60
C ASP A 130 -2.37 -17.39 3.24
N LYS A 131 -1.65 -16.28 3.46
CA LYS A 131 -0.37 -16.24 4.17
C LYS A 131 -0.41 -15.10 5.16
N ASP A 132 -0.14 -15.39 6.41
CA ASP A 132 -0.13 -14.38 7.48
C ASP A 132 0.80 -13.22 7.11
N HIS A 133 0.31 -12.00 7.26
CA HIS A 133 1.00 -10.74 6.98
C HIS A 133 1.45 -10.52 5.52
N VAL A 134 1.16 -11.44 4.60
CA VAL A 134 1.63 -11.36 3.21
C VAL A 134 0.48 -11.37 2.21
N ALA A 135 -0.46 -12.31 2.34
CA ALA A 135 -1.52 -12.45 1.35
C ALA A 135 -2.83 -12.96 1.95
N LYS A 136 -3.95 -12.50 1.42
CA LYS A 136 -5.29 -12.95 1.79
C LYS A 136 -6.21 -13.03 0.59
N LEU A 137 -6.91 -14.16 0.48
CA LEU A 137 -7.95 -14.37 -0.52
C LEU A 137 -9.31 -13.98 0.07
N VAL A 138 -9.95 -12.97 -0.49
CA VAL A 138 -11.19 -12.38 0.05
C VAL A 138 -12.32 -12.54 -0.94
N PRO A 139 -13.47 -13.13 -0.53
CA PRO A 139 -14.68 -13.21 -1.35
C PRO A 139 -15.18 -11.82 -1.75
N ASN A 140 -15.66 -11.67 -2.99
CA ASN A 140 -16.15 -10.37 -3.48
C ASN A 140 -17.32 -9.83 -2.67
N ASP A 141 -18.14 -10.70 -2.07
CA ASP A 141 -19.26 -10.31 -1.20
C ASP A 141 -18.74 -9.58 0.06
N GLN A 142 -17.66 -10.07 0.67
CA GLN A 142 -17.03 -9.41 1.80
C GLN A 142 -16.43 -8.04 1.41
N ILE A 143 -15.91 -7.90 0.19
CA ILE A 143 -15.42 -6.61 -0.33
C ILE A 143 -16.58 -5.63 -0.51
N ALA A 144 -17.74 -6.11 -0.96
CA ALA A 144 -18.93 -5.29 -1.10
C ALA A 144 -19.45 -4.78 0.26
N GLU A 145 -19.41 -5.62 1.31
CA GLU A 145 -19.74 -5.23 2.69
C GLU A 145 -18.79 -4.16 3.24
N GLN A 146 -17.51 -4.18 2.82
CA GLN A 146 -16.49 -3.17 3.15
C GLN A 146 -16.51 -1.95 2.21
N ASP A 147 -17.69 -1.62 1.67
CA ASP A 147 -17.90 -0.44 0.82
C ASP A 147 -17.05 -0.43 -0.45
N TYR A 148 -16.74 -1.60 -1.00
CA TYR A 148 -15.87 -1.78 -2.16
C TYR A 148 -14.46 -1.20 -1.94
N ASN A 149 -13.99 -1.23 -0.71
CA ASN A 149 -12.62 -0.85 -0.38
C ASN A 149 -11.66 -1.93 -0.89
N LEU A 150 -10.64 -1.53 -1.65
CA LEU A 150 -9.60 -2.40 -2.21
C LEU A 150 -8.23 -2.14 -1.60
N SER A 151 -8.16 -1.42 -0.47
CA SER A 151 -6.90 -1.22 0.23
C SER A 151 -6.40 -2.53 0.83
N VAL A 152 -5.16 -2.90 0.50
CA VAL A 152 -4.56 -4.15 0.98
C VAL A 152 -4.51 -4.20 2.51
N SER A 153 -4.19 -3.07 3.16
CA SER A 153 -4.15 -2.96 4.62
C SER A 153 -5.48 -3.20 5.34
N THR A 154 -6.61 -3.22 4.61
CA THR A 154 -7.93 -3.56 5.18
C THR A 154 -8.09 -5.06 5.38
N TYR A 155 -7.39 -5.87 4.58
CA TYR A 155 -7.56 -7.34 4.53
C TYR A 155 -6.34 -8.10 5.01
N VAL A 156 -5.14 -7.57 4.77
CA VAL A 156 -3.87 -8.14 5.21
C VAL A 156 -3.37 -7.36 6.41
N GLU A 157 -3.38 -7.99 7.58
CA GLU A 157 -2.84 -7.40 8.80
C GLU A 157 -1.32 -7.30 8.67
N GLN A 158 -0.79 -6.11 8.90
CA GLN A 158 0.65 -5.93 8.96
C GLN A 158 1.21 -6.54 10.24
N GLU A 159 2.39 -7.13 10.14
CA GLU A 159 3.11 -7.59 11.32
C GLU A 159 3.37 -6.43 12.28
N ASP A 160 2.91 -6.56 13.51
CA ASP A 160 3.15 -5.54 14.54
C ASP A 160 4.64 -5.59 14.95
N THR A 161 5.43 -4.78 14.26
CA THR A 161 6.87 -4.60 14.55
C THR A 161 7.12 -3.58 15.66
N ARG A 162 6.08 -3.12 16.36
CA ARG A 162 6.27 -2.23 17.49
C ARG A 162 7.03 -2.97 18.58
N GLU A 163 8.19 -2.45 18.92
CA GLU A 163 8.90 -2.91 20.10
C GLU A 163 7.95 -2.79 21.31
N VAL A 164 7.82 -3.88 22.06
CA VAL A 164 7.11 -3.85 23.34
C VAL A 164 7.95 -2.98 24.27
N ILE A 165 7.59 -1.70 24.35
CA ILE A 165 8.28 -0.75 25.21
C ILE A 165 7.96 -1.15 26.65
N ASP A 166 8.96 -1.64 27.35
CA ASP A 166 8.88 -1.83 28.80
C ASP A 166 8.90 -0.46 29.49
N ILE A 167 7.70 0.01 29.83
CA ILE A 167 7.51 1.32 30.45
C ILE A 167 8.28 1.42 31.77
N VAL A 168 8.43 0.33 32.51
CA VAL A 168 9.15 0.31 33.78
C VAL A 168 10.64 0.54 33.54
N LYS A 169 11.21 -0.13 32.54
CA LYS A 169 12.61 0.04 32.15
C LYS A 169 12.87 1.44 31.60
N LEU A 170 11.99 1.94 30.76
CA LEU A 170 12.11 3.29 30.20
C LEU A 170 12.04 4.38 31.29
N ASN A 171 11.13 4.24 32.26
CA ASN A 171 11.05 5.17 33.37
C ASN A 171 12.32 5.15 34.25
N ALA A 172 12.90 3.97 34.50
CA ALA A 172 14.17 3.88 35.25
C ALA A 172 15.32 4.57 34.49
N GLU A 173 15.39 4.41 33.16
CA GLU A 173 16.38 5.10 32.34
C GLU A 173 16.18 6.63 32.35
N ILE A 174 14.92 7.09 32.32
CA ILE A 174 14.60 8.53 32.44
C ILE A 174 15.05 9.08 33.81
N GLU A 175 14.77 8.38 34.91
CA GLU A 175 15.19 8.79 36.24
C GLU A 175 16.72 8.91 36.37
N GLU A 176 17.45 7.95 35.78
CA GLU A 176 18.92 7.99 35.75
C GLU A 176 19.44 9.20 34.94
N ILE A 177 18.85 9.48 33.78
CA ILE A 177 19.23 10.63 32.93
C ILE A 177 18.95 11.95 33.68
N VAL A 178 17.80 12.09 34.32
CA VAL A 178 17.43 13.29 35.10
C VAL A 178 18.38 13.52 36.26
N ALA A 179 18.72 12.45 37.00
CA ALA A 179 19.69 12.55 38.08
C ALA A 179 21.07 13.01 37.61
N ARG A 180 21.53 12.48 36.48
CA ARG A 180 22.80 12.87 35.85
C ARG A 180 22.77 14.31 35.36
N GLU A 181 21.67 14.77 34.78
CA GLU A 181 21.47 16.15 34.34
C GLU A 181 21.59 17.11 35.53
N GLN A 182 21.02 16.77 36.68
CA GLN A 182 21.05 17.59 37.88
C GLN A 182 22.47 17.77 38.40
N VAL A 183 23.26 16.70 38.46
CA VAL A 183 24.68 16.77 38.83
C VAL A 183 25.46 17.69 37.89
N LEU A 184 25.27 17.55 36.60
CA LEU A 184 25.95 18.43 35.60
C LEU A 184 25.54 19.89 35.73
N ARG A 185 24.30 20.20 36.07
CA ARG A 185 23.83 21.57 36.33
C ARG A 185 24.54 22.18 37.59
N GLU A 186 24.65 21.39 38.63
CA GLU A 186 25.35 21.83 39.86
C GLU A 186 26.84 22.11 39.60
N GLU A 187 27.49 21.26 38.81
CA GLU A 187 28.88 21.47 38.39
C GLU A 187 29.06 22.75 37.56
N ILE A 188 28.15 22.99 36.61
CA ILE A 188 28.16 24.22 35.78
C ILE A 188 27.96 25.46 36.69
N GLU A 189 27.01 25.43 37.61
CA GLU A 189 26.79 26.54 38.55
C GLU A 189 28.01 26.81 39.43
N LYS A 190 28.73 25.76 39.85
CA LYS A 190 29.97 25.89 40.59
C LYS A 190 31.04 26.61 39.78
N VAL A 191 31.24 26.20 38.53
CA VAL A 191 32.20 26.83 37.63
C VAL A 191 31.85 28.31 37.36
N ILE A 192 30.56 28.61 37.13
CA ILE A 192 30.12 30.02 36.96
C ILE A 192 30.42 30.88 38.17
N ARG A 193 30.20 30.35 39.40
CA ARG A 193 30.51 31.06 40.66
C ARG A 193 32.03 31.28 40.83
N GLU A 194 32.86 30.37 40.37
CA GLU A 194 34.30 30.48 40.41
C GLU A 194 34.87 31.52 39.40
N MET A 195 34.25 31.61 38.24
CA MET A 195 34.63 32.59 37.20
C MET A 195 34.12 34.00 37.42
N GLY A 196 33.11 34.18 38.30
CA GLY A 196 32.52 35.48 38.62
C GLY A 196 33.21 36.20 39.82
N LYS A 197 34.31 35.65 40.31
CA LYS A 197 35.18 36.27 41.32
C LYS A 197 36.46 36.82 40.67
#